data_f950784c1035508ae3649d24523382e6
#
_entry.id   f950784c1035508ae3649d24523382e6
#
_cell.length_a   1.000
_cell.length_b   1.000
_cell.length_c   1.000
_cell.angle_alpha   90.00
_cell.angle_beta   90.00
_cell.angle_gamma   90.00
#
_symmetry.space_group_name_H-M   'P 1'
#
loop_
_entity.id
_entity.type
_entity.pdbx_description
1 polymer ?
#
loop_
_entity_poly.entity_id
_entity_poly.type
_entity_poly.pdbx_seq_one_letter_code
_entity_poly.pdbx_strand_id
1 'polypeptide(L)'
;MPRPLSRSQASLSPVPPAAALPTPNSTMLRLTFVVAFSVAALVATINDSRVPVLGLTARADEPWSQFRGPSGDGISRSKNLPTQWSESEHVRWKTPIHGKAWSSPVVWGQQVWLTTATADGKKLSVLQVDLETGKIARDITLFEIEKPAFCIARNSYASSTPVIEEGRLYAHFGSAGTACIDTATGKTIWARQDLPCDHHRGPASSPIVWGELLILTFDGFDVQYVTALDKTTGKSVWRRDREISYGSDNGDIKKAYATPQIIELAGVPQLVDPSAGASIAYNPKTGEELWRVQCGGMNVSMRPVASNGLVYLTTADGGFKMFAAKLDGKGDVTNSHVVWKQSKGIPKYSSPVLVGDLLYMSAENGVLTCIQAADGEVVWQERVGGSFTASPIATADRIYFFNEDGEGFVVAAGREFKLISRNKLDKGLMASPVVAGDSLILRTTEHLYRIGG
;
A
#
# COMPACT_ATOMS: atom_id res chain seq x y z
N MET A 1 -47.73 45.67 -12.59
CA MET A 1 -47.66 45.86 -14.06
C MET A 1 -46.19 46.00 -14.42
N PRO A 2 -45.61 45.05 -15.08
CA PRO A 2 -44.25 45.19 -15.59
C PRO A 2 -44.23 45.44 -17.08
N ARG A 3 -43.33 46.27 -17.55
CA ARG A 3 -43.07 46.51 -18.98
C ARG A 3 -41.93 45.60 -19.46
N PRO A 4 -41.96 45.11 -20.70
CA PRO A 4 -40.97 44.21 -21.28
C PRO A 4 -39.79 44.94 -21.91
N LEU A 5 -38.58 44.38 -21.84
CA LEU A 5 -37.38 44.78 -22.53
C LEU A 5 -37.17 43.93 -23.78
N SER A 6 -36.75 44.64 -24.84
CA SER A 6 -36.67 44.23 -26.23
C SER A 6 -35.55 43.23 -26.55
N ARG A 7 -35.81 42.34 -27.50
CA ARG A 7 -34.86 41.49 -28.20
C ARG A 7 -33.99 42.32 -29.16
N SER A 8 -32.66 42.10 -29.11
CA SER A 8 -31.69 42.49 -30.15
C SER A 8 -31.29 41.23 -30.92
N GLN A 9 -31.60 41.22 -32.20
CA GLN A 9 -31.12 40.24 -33.20
C GLN A 9 -29.73 40.62 -33.64
N ALA A 10 -28.79 39.66 -33.58
CA ALA A 10 -27.49 39.77 -34.22
C ALA A 10 -27.43 38.86 -35.47
N SER A 11 -27.07 39.47 -36.60
CA SER A 11 -27.02 38.88 -37.93
C SER A 11 -25.84 37.92 -38.13
N LEU A 12 -26.12 36.81 -38.82
CA LEU A 12 -25.14 35.84 -39.29
C LEU A 12 -24.52 36.29 -40.62
N SER A 13 -23.21 36.30 -40.72
CA SER A 13 -22.46 36.45 -41.97
C SER A 13 -21.95 35.06 -42.43
N PRO A 14 -21.88 34.82 -43.75
CA PRO A 14 -21.63 33.48 -44.30
C PRO A 14 -20.13 33.12 -44.39
N VAL A 15 -19.86 31.82 -44.26
CA VAL A 15 -18.54 31.18 -44.38
C VAL A 15 -18.21 30.92 -45.86
N PRO A 16 -16.96 31.16 -46.34
CA PRO A 16 -16.53 30.80 -47.69
C PRO A 16 -16.11 29.32 -47.81
N PRO A 17 -16.16 28.70 -48.99
CA PRO A 17 -15.93 27.29 -49.21
C PRO A 17 -14.44 26.91 -49.24
N ALA A 18 -14.19 25.64 -48.86
CA ALA A 18 -12.89 25.01 -48.75
C ALA A 18 -12.25 24.76 -50.12
N ALA A 19 -10.93 25.02 -50.21
CA ALA A 19 -10.10 24.74 -51.39
C ALA A 19 -9.67 23.26 -51.43
N ALA A 20 -9.71 22.65 -52.61
CA ALA A 20 -9.35 21.29 -52.93
C ALA A 20 -7.82 21.06 -52.91
N LEU A 21 -7.40 19.90 -52.40
CA LEU A 21 -6.03 19.38 -52.42
C LEU A 21 -5.75 18.65 -53.74
N PRO A 22 -4.53 18.71 -54.32
CA PRO A 22 -4.18 17.99 -55.52
C PRO A 22 -3.73 16.56 -55.26
N THR A 23 -4.08 15.67 -56.19
CA THR A 23 -3.69 14.24 -56.24
C THR A 23 -2.24 14.07 -56.70
N PRO A 24 -1.48 13.09 -56.20
CA PRO A 24 -0.14 12.78 -56.69
C PRO A 24 -0.17 11.79 -57.85
N ASN A 25 0.59 12.12 -58.91
CA ASN A 25 0.84 11.27 -60.07
C ASN A 25 1.80 10.13 -59.75
N SER A 26 1.45 8.96 -60.26
CA SER A 26 2.25 7.75 -60.32
C SER A 26 3.32 7.79 -61.39
N THR A 27 4.58 7.47 -61.07
CA THR A 27 5.55 7.00 -62.05
C THR A 27 6.36 5.84 -61.46
N MET A 28 6.16 4.66 -62.02
CA MET A 28 6.91 3.43 -61.76
C MET A 28 8.37 3.60 -62.22
N LEU A 29 9.31 3.12 -61.43
CA LEU A 29 10.58 2.62 -61.95
C LEU A 29 10.94 1.32 -61.23
N ARG A 30 10.86 0.21 -61.99
CA ARG A 30 11.30 -1.13 -61.59
C ARG A 30 12.82 -1.23 -61.72
N LEU A 31 13.52 -1.61 -60.67
CA LEU A 31 14.91 -2.08 -60.77
C LEU A 31 15.00 -3.46 -60.17
N THR A 32 15.23 -4.45 -61.05
CA THR A 32 15.41 -5.86 -60.70
C THR A 32 16.89 -6.07 -60.39
N PHE A 33 17.21 -6.53 -59.19
CA PHE A 33 18.53 -7.09 -58.84
C PHE A 33 18.38 -8.59 -58.57
N VAL A 34 19.02 -9.38 -59.44
CA VAL A 34 19.23 -10.82 -59.27
C VAL A 34 20.52 -10.97 -58.41
N VAL A 35 20.42 -11.62 -57.27
CA VAL A 35 21.59 -12.12 -56.51
C VAL A 35 21.50 -13.61 -56.44
N ALA A 36 22.46 -14.29 -57.06
CA ALA A 36 22.63 -15.73 -57.00
C ALA A 36 23.24 -16.16 -55.66
N PHE A 37 22.60 -17.09 -54.99
CA PHE A 37 23.18 -17.75 -53.81
C PHE A 37 23.89 -19.03 -54.23
N SER A 38 25.22 -19.05 -54.01
CA SER A 38 26.00 -20.31 -54.06
C SER A 38 25.96 -20.95 -52.68
N VAL A 39 25.43 -22.16 -52.60
CA VAL A 39 25.44 -23.02 -51.42
C VAL A 39 26.77 -23.79 -51.39
N ALA A 40 27.65 -23.46 -50.43
CA ALA A 40 28.80 -24.28 -50.06
C ALA A 40 28.50 -24.95 -48.71
N ALA A 41 28.32 -26.25 -48.74
CA ALA A 41 28.15 -27.07 -47.53
C ALA A 41 29.51 -27.21 -46.80
N LEU A 42 29.61 -26.63 -45.61
CA LEU A 42 30.72 -26.88 -44.70
C LEU A 42 30.22 -27.74 -43.52
N VAL A 43 30.62 -29.03 -43.55
CA VAL A 43 30.45 -29.95 -42.41
C VAL A 43 31.49 -29.55 -41.35
N ALA A 44 31.07 -28.88 -40.27
CA ALA A 44 31.89 -28.63 -39.11
C ALA A 44 31.49 -29.62 -38.01
N THR A 45 32.44 -30.45 -37.59
CA THR A 45 32.39 -31.30 -36.40
C THR A 45 32.11 -30.48 -35.16
N ILE A 46 31.00 -30.76 -34.50
CA ILE A 46 30.68 -30.14 -33.19
C ILE A 46 31.55 -30.79 -32.15
N ASN A 47 32.57 -30.08 -31.70
CA ASN A 47 33.35 -30.39 -30.52
C ASN A 47 32.56 -29.92 -29.29
N ASP A 48 32.34 -30.81 -28.35
CA ASP A 48 31.59 -30.66 -27.10
C ASP A 48 32.26 -29.57 -26.20
N SER A 49 31.89 -28.31 -26.40
CA SER A 49 32.21 -27.24 -25.46
C SER A 49 30.97 -27.05 -24.57
N ARG A 50 31.05 -27.63 -23.38
CA ARG A 50 30.12 -27.40 -22.27
C ARG A 50 30.02 -25.88 -22.04
N VAL A 51 28.97 -25.27 -22.56
CA VAL A 51 28.53 -23.95 -22.11
C VAL A 51 28.23 -24.11 -20.61
N PRO A 52 28.89 -23.39 -19.71
CA PRO A 52 28.49 -23.42 -18.31
C PRO A 52 27.04 -22.94 -18.29
N VAL A 53 26.14 -23.83 -17.91
CA VAL A 53 24.81 -23.41 -17.46
C VAL A 53 25.10 -22.48 -16.29
N LEU A 54 25.00 -21.17 -16.54
CA LEU A 54 24.93 -20.17 -15.49
C LEU A 54 23.80 -20.66 -14.60
N GLY A 55 24.20 -21.24 -13.45
CA GLY A 55 23.27 -21.65 -12.44
C GLY A 55 22.33 -20.50 -12.22
N LEU A 56 21.04 -20.74 -12.35
CA LEU A 56 20.02 -19.88 -11.76
C LEU A 56 20.41 -19.73 -10.29
N THR A 57 21.16 -18.68 -10.01
CA THR A 57 21.33 -18.21 -8.63
C THR A 57 19.91 -18.07 -8.12
N ALA A 58 19.59 -18.84 -7.09
CA ALA A 58 18.32 -18.72 -6.38
C ALA A 58 18.04 -17.22 -6.24
N ARG A 59 16.97 -16.75 -6.88
CA ARG A 59 16.60 -15.33 -6.87
C ARG A 59 16.43 -15.01 -5.41
N ALA A 60 17.25 -14.11 -4.88
CA ALA A 60 17.15 -13.67 -3.50
C ALA A 60 15.67 -13.35 -3.26
N ASP A 61 15.10 -13.88 -2.18
CA ASP A 61 13.71 -13.71 -1.85
C ASP A 61 13.37 -12.22 -1.94
N GLU A 62 12.29 -11.89 -2.64
CA GLU A 62 11.87 -10.51 -2.86
C GLU A 62 11.67 -9.84 -1.49
N PRO A 63 12.38 -8.72 -1.17
CA PRO A 63 12.32 -8.13 0.17
C PRO A 63 10.91 -7.66 0.52
N TRP A 64 10.45 -7.92 1.73
CA TRP A 64 9.20 -7.34 2.24
C TRP A 64 9.45 -5.92 2.73
N SER A 65 9.64 -4.99 1.78
CA SER A 65 10.30 -3.71 2.01
C SER A 65 9.42 -2.60 2.57
N GLN A 66 8.12 -2.77 2.60
CA GLN A 66 7.17 -1.75 3.04
C GLN A 66 5.90 -2.38 3.61
N PHE A 67 4.98 -1.55 4.12
CA PHE A 67 3.66 -1.99 4.54
C PHE A 67 2.97 -2.78 3.43
N ARG A 68 2.58 -4.03 3.72
CA ARG A 68 1.95 -4.99 2.79
C ARG A 68 2.86 -5.49 1.65
N GLY A 69 4.18 -5.53 1.89
CA GLY A 69 5.13 -6.15 0.97
C GLY A 69 5.58 -5.27 -0.20
N PRO A 70 6.38 -5.85 -1.11
CA PRO A 70 7.08 -5.08 -2.15
C PRO A 70 6.15 -4.30 -3.06
N SER A 71 4.99 -4.87 -3.42
CA SER A 71 3.97 -4.22 -4.24
C SER A 71 2.91 -3.47 -3.42
N GLY A 72 2.94 -3.56 -2.07
CA GLY A 72 1.97 -2.92 -1.20
C GLY A 72 0.57 -3.55 -1.20
N ASP A 73 0.39 -4.71 -1.79
CA ASP A 73 -0.87 -5.39 -2.03
C ASP A 73 -1.15 -6.57 -1.07
N GLY A 74 -0.13 -7.00 -0.31
CA GLY A 74 -0.22 -8.13 0.63
C GLY A 74 -0.03 -9.50 -0.03
N ILE A 75 0.45 -9.54 -1.27
CA ILE A 75 0.65 -10.80 -2.00
C ILE A 75 2.08 -11.29 -1.81
N SER A 76 2.20 -12.56 -1.43
CA SER A 76 3.47 -13.30 -1.40
C SER A 76 3.55 -14.29 -2.55
N ARG A 77 4.74 -14.40 -3.13
CA ARG A 77 5.05 -15.41 -4.15
C ARG A 77 5.55 -16.73 -3.57
N SER A 78 5.73 -16.82 -2.25
CA SER A 78 6.10 -18.07 -1.58
C SER A 78 5.02 -19.13 -1.78
N LYS A 79 5.45 -20.36 -2.04
CA LYS A 79 4.57 -21.53 -2.21
C LYS A 79 4.48 -22.38 -0.95
N ASN A 80 5.44 -22.20 -0.02
CA ASN A 80 5.65 -23.09 1.12
C ASN A 80 5.41 -22.39 2.46
N LEU A 81 4.64 -21.29 2.50
CA LEU A 81 4.30 -20.67 3.78
C LEU A 81 3.62 -21.67 4.71
N PRO A 82 3.96 -21.68 6.01
CA PRO A 82 3.39 -22.59 6.97
C PRO A 82 1.87 -22.40 7.07
N THR A 83 1.14 -23.51 7.15
CA THR A 83 -0.31 -23.48 7.39
C THR A 83 -0.67 -23.82 8.82
N GLN A 84 0.23 -24.47 9.56
CA GLN A 84 0.02 -24.87 10.95
C GLN A 84 1.17 -24.35 11.82
N TRP A 85 0.82 -23.80 12.99
CA TRP A 85 1.75 -23.36 14.01
C TRP A 85 1.04 -23.21 15.36
N SER A 86 1.84 -23.26 16.44
CA SER A 86 1.44 -22.92 17.79
C SER A 86 2.64 -22.28 18.51
N GLU A 87 2.53 -22.00 19.81
CA GLU A 87 3.68 -21.51 20.60
C GLU A 87 4.85 -22.52 20.68
N SER A 88 4.58 -23.81 20.47
CA SER A 88 5.56 -24.89 20.54
C SER A 88 5.87 -25.56 19.20
N GLU A 89 5.14 -25.23 18.13
CA GLU A 89 5.27 -25.88 16.83
C GLU A 89 5.57 -24.87 15.74
N HIS A 90 6.56 -25.17 14.91
CA HIS A 90 6.99 -24.35 13.77
C HIS A 90 7.50 -22.95 14.11
N VAL A 91 7.70 -22.61 15.39
CA VAL A 91 8.36 -21.37 15.81
C VAL A 91 9.88 -21.55 15.75
N ARG A 92 10.53 -20.81 14.84
CA ARG A 92 12.00 -20.80 14.73
C ARG A 92 12.63 -20.00 15.88
N TRP A 93 12.04 -18.84 16.15
CA TRP A 93 12.40 -18.00 17.29
C TRP A 93 11.22 -17.10 17.70
N LYS A 94 11.26 -16.69 18.95
CA LYS A 94 10.34 -15.76 19.60
C LYS A 94 11.16 -14.74 20.37
N THR A 95 11.06 -13.47 20.01
CA THR A 95 11.86 -12.38 20.59
C THR A 95 10.96 -11.36 21.25
N PRO A 96 11.14 -11.04 22.54
CA PRO A 96 10.39 -9.99 23.21
C PRO A 96 10.74 -8.62 22.61
N ILE A 97 9.71 -7.81 22.34
CA ILE A 97 9.85 -6.47 21.78
C ILE A 97 9.31 -5.47 22.79
N HIS A 98 10.14 -4.55 23.22
CA HIS A 98 9.75 -3.52 24.19
C HIS A 98 8.85 -2.45 23.58
N GLY A 99 8.16 -1.72 24.49
CA GLY A 99 7.32 -0.58 24.13
C GLY A 99 5.94 -0.98 23.60
N LYS A 100 5.25 -0.03 22.97
CA LYS A 100 3.93 -0.21 22.38
C LYS A 100 3.93 0.28 20.94
N ALA A 101 3.67 -0.62 20.00
CA ALA A 101 3.62 -0.24 18.58
C ALA A 101 2.84 -1.27 17.73
N TRP A 102 2.21 -0.77 16.67
CA TRP A 102 1.39 -1.54 15.75
C TRP A 102 1.97 -1.64 14.34
N SER A 103 3.17 -1.08 14.12
CA SER A 103 3.86 -1.19 12.82
C SER A 103 4.13 -2.66 12.46
N SER A 104 3.93 -2.99 11.18
CA SER A 104 4.46 -4.24 10.64
C SER A 104 5.99 -4.18 10.58
N PRO A 105 6.70 -5.31 10.71
CA PRO A 105 8.11 -5.35 10.35
C PRO A 105 8.31 -5.10 8.85
N VAL A 106 9.53 -4.75 8.45
CA VAL A 106 10.03 -4.82 7.07
C VAL A 106 11.28 -5.69 7.02
N VAL A 107 11.50 -6.37 5.90
CA VAL A 107 12.59 -7.32 5.73
C VAL A 107 13.41 -6.98 4.50
N TRP A 108 14.74 -6.93 4.68
CA TRP A 108 15.71 -6.77 3.60
C TRP A 108 16.95 -7.64 3.88
N GLY A 109 17.17 -8.67 3.07
CA GLY A 109 18.19 -9.66 3.33
C GLY A 109 18.01 -10.33 4.69
N GLN A 110 19.02 -10.28 5.55
CA GLN A 110 18.99 -10.85 6.90
C GLN A 110 18.50 -9.87 7.97
N GLN A 111 18.00 -8.71 7.60
CA GLN A 111 17.58 -7.67 8.52
C GLN A 111 16.05 -7.57 8.59
N VAL A 112 15.52 -7.64 9.80
CA VAL A 112 14.11 -7.34 10.11
C VAL A 112 14.09 -6.03 10.90
N TRP A 113 13.39 -5.01 10.37
CA TRP A 113 13.29 -3.72 11.01
C TRP A 113 11.85 -3.40 11.40
N LEU A 114 11.64 -2.78 12.55
CA LEU A 114 10.35 -2.34 13.04
C LEU A 114 10.48 -1.08 13.90
N THR A 115 9.41 -0.29 13.99
CA THR A 115 9.33 0.84 14.89
C THR A 115 8.79 0.43 16.24
N THR A 116 9.16 1.14 17.32
CA THR A 116 8.57 1.00 18.65
C THR A 116 8.53 2.35 19.35
N ALA A 117 7.72 2.49 20.40
CA ALA A 117 7.66 3.67 21.22
C ALA A 117 7.44 3.30 22.70
N THR A 118 7.90 4.14 23.63
CA THR A 118 7.45 4.04 25.01
C THR A 118 5.94 4.28 25.08
N ALA A 119 5.27 3.68 26.07
CA ALA A 119 3.81 3.78 26.19
C ALA A 119 3.32 5.23 26.35
N ASP A 120 4.15 6.10 26.94
CA ASP A 120 3.91 7.54 27.09
C ASP A 120 4.31 8.37 25.86
N GLY A 121 4.88 7.75 24.82
CA GLY A 121 5.29 8.43 23.58
C GLY A 121 6.56 9.26 23.66
N LYS A 122 7.29 9.21 24.77
CA LYS A 122 8.48 10.06 24.98
C LYS A 122 9.71 9.60 24.20
N LYS A 123 9.83 8.30 23.91
CA LYS A 123 10.91 7.76 23.11
C LYS A 123 10.34 7.00 21.91
N LEU A 124 10.81 7.38 20.73
CA LEU A 124 10.42 6.78 19.46
C LEU A 124 11.66 6.11 18.86
N SER A 125 11.59 4.81 18.64
CA SER A 125 12.77 3.99 18.31
C SER A 125 12.52 3.09 17.11
N VAL A 126 13.62 2.61 16.51
CA VAL A 126 13.64 1.50 15.56
C VAL A 126 14.47 0.35 16.12
N LEU A 127 14.02 -0.86 15.88
CA LEU A 127 14.72 -2.08 16.22
C LEU A 127 15.16 -2.79 14.95
N GLN A 128 16.39 -3.32 14.96
CA GLN A 128 16.87 -4.29 13.99
C GLN A 128 16.96 -5.66 14.66
N VAL A 129 16.32 -6.64 14.06
CA VAL A 129 16.38 -8.04 14.48
C VAL A 129 17.03 -8.84 13.37
N ASP A 130 17.93 -9.72 13.72
CA ASP A 130 18.54 -10.65 12.78
C ASP A 130 17.55 -11.74 12.40
N LEU A 131 17.32 -11.92 11.10
CA LEU A 131 16.27 -12.81 10.58
C LEU A 131 16.50 -14.28 10.96
N GLU A 132 17.77 -14.75 10.98
CA GLU A 132 18.06 -16.15 11.27
C GLU A 132 17.98 -16.47 12.77
N THR A 133 18.48 -15.58 13.61
CA THR A 133 18.65 -15.86 15.04
C THR A 133 17.57 -15.23 15.92
N GLY A 134 16.81 -14.28 15.41
CA GLY A 134 15.85 -13.50 16.17
C GLY A 134 16.48 -12.52 17.17
N LYS A 135 17.80 -12.39 17.22
CA LYS A 135 18.47 -11.48 18.16
C LYS A 135 18.29 -10.02 17.75
N ILE A 136 18.01 -9.16 18.73
CA ILE A 136 18.02 -7.72 18.52
C ILE A 136 19.47 -7.30 18.29
N ALA A 137 19.78 -6.88 17.07
CA ALA A 137 21.10 -6.42 16.67
C ALA A 137 21.29 -4.92 16.95
N ARG A 138 20.21 -4.13 16.87
CA ARG A 138 20.19 -2.70 17.19
C ARG A 138 18.87 -2.29 17.83
N ASP A 139 18.98 -1.33 18.77
CA ASP A 139 17.87 -0.62 19.39
C ASP A 139 18.27 0.86 19.38
N ILE A 140 17.61 1.66 18.53
CA ILE A 140 18.01 3.02 18.22
C ILE A 140 16.86 3.97 18.54
N THR A 141 17.01 4.80 19.59
CA THR A 141 16.10 5.92 19.82
C THR A 141 16.39 6.99 18.79
N LEU A 142 15.37 7.32 17.97
CA LEU A 142 15.45 8.33 16.93
C LEU A 142 14.99 9.70 17.41
N PHE A 143 13.95 9.73 18.23
CA PHE A 143 13.37 10.97 18.75
C PHE A 143 13.06 10.84 20.23
N GLU A 144 13.38 11.89 20.97
CA GLU A 144 12.94 12.10 22.35
C GLU A 144 11.98 13.28 22.37
N ILE A 145 10.76 13.06 22.86
CA ILE A 145 9.65 14.00 22.83
C ILE A 145 9.30 14.41 24.26
N GLU A 146 9.56 15.66 24.61
CA GLU A 146 9.29 16.16 25.96
C GLU A 146 7.79 16.11 26.29
N LYS A 147 6.95 16.55 25.33
CA LYS A 147 5.49 16.64 25.46
C LYS A 147 4.83 15.91 24.28
N PRO A 148 4.68 14.59 24.35
CA PRO A 148 4.01 13.82 23.30
C PRO A 148 2.57 14.30 23.11
N ALA A 149 2.13 14.38 21.85
CA ALA A 149 0.74 14.65 21.51
C ALA A 149 -0.17 13.53 22.03
N PHE A 150 -1.46 13.80 22.17
CA PHE A 150 -2.43 12.79 22.59
C PHE A 150 -2.50 11.61 21.60
N CYS A 151 -2.53 10.40 22.14
CA CYS A 151 -2.74 9.19 21.41
C CYS A 151 -3.77 8.32 22.15
N ILE A 152 -4.80 7.85 21.45
CA ILE A 152 -5.83 6.99 22.07
C ILE A 152 -5.27 5.63 22.47
N ALA A 153 -5.86 5.00 23.49
CA ALA A 153 -5.39 3.71 24.00
C ALA A 153 -5.36 2.59 22.94
N ARG A 154 -6.27 2.62 21.96
CA ARG A 154 -6.31 1.67 20.84
C ARG A 154 -5.15 1.86 19.86
N ASN A 155 -4.59 3.06 19.73
CA ASN A 155 -3.47 3.34 18.84
C ASN A 155 -2.12 3.32 19.59
N SER A 156 -1.03 3.60 18.88
CA SER A 156 0.32 3.75 19.41
C SER A 156 1.04 4.92 18.73
N TYR A 157 2.11 5.40 19.34
CA TYR A 157 2.99 6.41 18.76
C TYR A 157 3.88 5.87 17.61
N ALA A 158 3.88 4.54 17.41
CA ALA A 158 4.68 3.85 16.41
C ALA A 158 3.84 2.85 15.61
N SER A 159 2.70 3.30 15.06
CA SER A 159 1.82 2.47 14.23
C SER A 159 2.21 2.48 12.75
N SER A 160 2.91 3.51 12.28
CA SER A 160 3.42 3.58 10.91
C SER A 160 4.49 2.51 10.68
N THR A 161 4.30 1.69 9.65
CA THR A 161 5.30 0.71 9.20
C THR A 161 6.43 1.45 8.48
N PRO A 162 7.70 1.20 8.81
CA PRO A 162 8.80 1.81 8.09
C PRO A 162 8.89 1.29 6.65
N VAL A 163 9.67 1.94 5.79
CA VAL A 163 10.02 1.43 4.47
C VAL A 163 11.53 1.30 4.36
N ILE A 164 12.00 0.21 3.74
CA ILE A 164 13.42 -0.11 3.60
C ILE A 164 13.78 -0.29 2.13
N GLU A 165 14.93 0.20 1.75
CA GLU A 165 15.62 -0.11 0.50
C GLU A 165 17.09 -0.44 0.79
N GLU A 166 17.86 -0.78 -0.21
CA GLU A 166 19.27 -1.10 -0.04
C GLU A 166 20.01 0.05 0.68
N GLY A 167 20.58 -0.27 1.84
CA GLY A 167 21.37 0.66 2.65
C GLY A 167 20.56 1.67 3.46
N ARG A 168 19.22 1.79 3.31
CA ARG A 168 18.42 2.83 3.97
C ARG A 168 17.11 2.32 4.54
N LEU A 169 16.81 2.76 5.77
CA LEU A 169 15.51 2.61 6.42
C LEU A 169 14.89 3.99 6.64
N TYR A 170 13.63 4.15 6.27
CA TYR A 170 12.85 5.37 6.54
C TYR A 170 11.79 5.08 7.58
N ALA A 171 11.94 5.67 8.76
CA ALA A 171 11.01 5.55 9.87
C ALA A 171 10.19 6.83 10.03
N HIS A 172 8.87 6.67 10.20
CA HIS A 172 7.91 7.78 10.30
C HIS A 172 7.04 7.62 11.54
N PHE A 173 6.91 8.68 12.32
CA PHE A 173 6.11 8.75 13.55
C PHE A 173 5.12 9.93 13.49
N GLY A 174 4.57 10.19 12.30
CA GLY A 174 3.73 11.36 12.05
C GLY A 174 4.48 12.66 12.27
N SER A 175 3.81 13.65 12.88
CA SER A 175 4.40 14.96 13.20
C SER A 175 5.51 14.89 14.25
N ALA A 176 5.62 13.80 15.02
CA ALA A 176 6.69 13.62 15.99
C ALA A 176 8.06 13.42 15.33
N GLY A 177 8.10 12.92 14.09
CA GLY A 177 9.34 12.90 13.33
C GLY A 177 9.38 11.87 12.20
N THR A 178 10.25 12.13 11.24
CA THR A 178 10.62 11.24 10.12
C THR A 178 12.13 11.21 10.01
N ALA A 179 12.73 10.02 9.88
CA ALA A 179 14.17 9.86 9.78
C ALA A 179 14.56 8.83 8.72
N CYS A 180 15.71 9.03 8.11
CA CYS A 180 16.43 8.06 7.29
C CYS A 180 17.64 7.55 8.07
N ILE A 181 17.80 6.23 8.13
CA ILE A 181 18.85 5.53 8.85
C ILE A 181 19.67 4.70 7.87
N ASP A 182 20.98 4.75 7.98
CA ASP A 182 21.90 3.83 7.32
C ASP A 182 21.78 2.44 7.96
N THR A 183 21.35 1.43 7.20
CA THR A 183 21.07 0.09 7.73
C THR A 183 22.31 -0.71 8.09
N ALA A 184 23.48 -0.37 7.56
CA ALA A 184 24.75 -1.02 7.87
C ALA A 184 25.33 -0.52 9.21
N THR A 185 25.24 0.78 9.48
CA THR A 185 25.84 1.41 10.66
C THR A 185 24.84 1.72 11.77
N GLY A 186 23.53 1.87 11.45
CA GLY A 186 22.50 2.35 12.36
C GLY A 186 22.50 3.86 12.58
N LYS A 187 23.36 4.61 11.87
CA LYS A 187 23.43 6.06 12.00
C LYS A 187 22.32 6.77 11.26
N THR A 188 21.77 7.82 11.87
CA THR A 188 20.81 8.70 11.21
C THR A 188 21.51 9.49 10.10
N ILE A 189 21.01 9.38 8.87
CA ILE A 189 21.47 10.13 7.70
C ILE A 189 20.84 11.53 7.72
N TRP A 190 19.51 11.58 7.92
CA TRP A 190 18.77 12.80 8.13
C TRP A 190 17.53 12.54 9.01
N ALA A 191 17.06 13.59 9.69
CA ALA A 191 15.84 13.55 10.49
C ALA A 191 15.10 14.89 10.39
N ARG A 192 13.76 14.84 10.48
CA ARG A 192 12.85 15.99 10.42
C ARG A 192 11.76 15.90 11.47
N GLN A 193 11.45 17.04 12.12
CA GLN A 193 10.36 17.19 13.08
C GLN A 193 9.52 18.46 12.79
N ASP A 194 9.64 19.01 11.58
CA ASP A 194 9.02 20.25 11.13
C ASP A 194 7.85 20.05 10.15
N LEU A 195 7.27 18.86 10.14
CA LEU A 195 6.07 18.53 9.36
C LEU A 195 4.84 18.49 10.28
N PRO A 196 4.13 19.62 10.46
CA PRO A 196 3.09 19.74 11.48
C PRO A 196 1.82 18.98 11.11
N CYS A 197 1.20 18.33 12.10
CA CYS A 197 -0.12 17.72 12.01
C CYS A 197 -0.60 17.34 13.42
N ASP A 198 -1.79 17.76 13.80
CA ASP A 198 -2.46 17.22 14.98
C ASP A 198 -3.18 15.92 14.59
N HIS A 199 -2.53 14.79 14.82
CA HIS A 199 -3.13 13.46 14.55
C HIS A 199 -4.28 13.14 15.49
N HIS A 200 -4.44 13.83 16.61
CA HIS A 200 -5.49 13.69 17.62
C HIS A 200 -5.58 12.27 18.22
N ARG A 201 -5.57 11.21 17.41
CA ARG A 201 -5.64 9.79 17.86
C ARG A 201 -4.31 9.04 17.73
N GLY A 202 -3.23 9.73 17.40
CA GLY A 202 -1.91 9.19 17.09
C GLY A 202 -1.72 8.90 15.59
N PRO A 203 -0.45 8.80 15.13
CA PRO A 203 -0.12 8.57 13.73
C PRO A 203 -0.39 7.11 13.33
N ALA A 204 -0.60 6.85 12.02
CA ALA A 204 -0.67 5.48 11.49
C ALA A 204 -0.33 5.34 10.00
N SER A 205 -0.48 6.38 9.17
CA SER A 205 -0.09 6.33 7.76
C SER A 205 1.38 5.94 7.63
N SER A 206 1.68 4.97 6.77
CA SER A 206 3.04 4.50 6.53
C SER A 206 3.68 5.27 5.37
N PRO A 207 4.99 5.56 5.42
CA PRO A 207 5.71 6.12 4.29
C PRO A 207 5.79 5.13 3.13
N ILE A 208 5.89 5.63 1.91
CA ILE A 208 6.21 4.84 0.73
C ILE A 208 7.37 5.49 -0.03
N VAL A 209 8.22 4.67 -0.68
CA VAL A 209 9.27 5.13 -1.58
C VAL A 209 8.83 4.93 -3.02
N TRP A 210 8.99 5.97 -3.86
CA TRP A 210 8.79 5.90 -5.30
C TRP A 210 9.87 6.70 -6.02
N GLY A 211 10.71 6.03 -6.79
CA GLY A 211 11.88 6.65 -7.40
C GLY A 211 12.79 7.31 -6.35
N GLU A 212 13.05 8.60 -6.48
CA GLU A 212 13.84 9.39 -5.53
C GLU A 212 13.00 10.06 -4.43
N LEU A 213 11.73 9.71 -4.32
CA LEU A 213 10.80 10.35 -3.40
C LEU A 213 10.41 9.44 -2.23
N LEU A 214 10.39 10.03 -1.04
CA LEU A 214 9.71 9.49 0.14
C LEU A 214 8.38 10.25 0.28
N ILE A 215 7.26 9.54 0.12
CA ILE A 215 5.91 10.11 0.16
C ILE A 215 5.29 9.86 1.52
N LEU A 216 4.73 10.91 2.11
CA LEU A 216 4.13 10.94 3.44
C LEU A 216 2.74 11.55 3.38
N THR A 217 1.81 10.98 4.13
CA THR A 217 0.43 11.45 4.26
C THR A 217 0.17 11.96 5.68
N PHE A 218 -0.42 13.15 5.77
CA PHE A 218 -0.80 13.82 7.01
C PHE A 218 -2.26 14.24 6.95
N ASP A 219 -3.13 13.47 7.58
CA ASP A 219 -4.56 13.74 7.68
C ASP A 219 -4.95 13.91 9.15
N GLY A 220 -4.75 15.11 9.66
CA GLY A 220 -4.95 15.46 11.05
C GLY A 220 -6.29 16.11 11.36
N PHE A 221 -6.41 16.56 12.60
CA PHE A 221 -7.52 17.36 13.09
C PHE A 221 -7.50 18.77 12.51
N ASP A 222 -6.31 19.32 12.31
CA ASP A 222 -6.01 20.68 11.91
C ASP A 222 -5.68 20.82 10.41
N VAL A 223 -4.84 19.94 9.87
CA VAL A 223 -4.35 19.98 8.49
C VAL A 223 -4.48 18.61 7.81
N GLN A 224 -4.71 18.64 6.48
CA GLN A 224 -4.78 17.45 5.64
C GLN A 224 -3.95 17.69 4.38
N TYR A 225 -2.81 16.98 4.25
CA TYR A 225 -1.93 17.11 3.09
C TYR A 225 -1.14 15.82 2.81
N VAL A 226 -0.69 15.70 1.58
CA VAL A 226 0.32 14.73 1.15
C VAL A 226 1.58 15.49 0.74
N THR A 227 2.74 14.93 1.01
CA THR A 227 4.03 15.54 0.67
C THR A 227 5.03 14.51 0.21
N ALA A 228 5.94 14.90 -0.67
CA ALA A 228 7.11 14.13 -1.02
C ALA A 228 8.38 14.82 -0.58
N LEU A 229 9.27 14.04 -0.01
CA LEU A 229 10.62 14.44 0.34
C LEU A 229 11.60 13.79 -0.64
N ASP A 230 12.70 14.46 -0.94
CA ASP A 230 13.87 13.79 -1.50
C ASP A 230 14.37 12.75 -0.50
N LYS A 231 14.34 11.48 -0.87
CA LYS A 231 14.63 10.38 0.04
C LYS A 231 16.07 10.37 0.56
N THR A 232 17.00 11.01 -0.17
CA THR A 232 18.42 11.06 0.18
C THR A 232 18.73 12.14 1.19
N THR A 233 18.07 13.30 1.08
CA THR A 233 18.37 14.50 1.88
C THR A 233 17.29 14.86 2.89
N GLY A 234 16.10 14.30 2.77
CA GLY A 234 14.92 14.66 3.58
C GLY A 234 14.30 16.01 3.21
N LYS A 235 14.80 16.73 2.19
CA LYS A 235 14.24 18.02 1.76
C LYS A 235 12.89 17.85 1.09
N SER A 236 11.96 18.76 1.37
CA SER A 236 10.65 18.76 0.72
C SER A 236 10.78 19.05 -0.78
N VAL A 237 10.18 18.20 -1.60
CA VAL A 237 10.12 18.34 -3.06
C VAL A 237 8.80 18.99 -3.45
N TRP A 238 7.69 18.46 -2.97
CA TRP A 238 6.38 19.05 -3.14
C TRP A 238 5.49 18.77 -1.92
N ARG A 239 4.48 19.62 -1.73
CA ARG A 239 3.37 19.44 -0.79
C ARG A 239 2.07 19.78 -1.51
N ARG A 240 1.02 18.99 -1.23
CA ARG A 240 -0.32 19.22 -1.73
C ARG A 240 -1.32 19.15 -0.58
N ASP A 241 -1.94 20.26 -0.25
CA ASP A 241 -3.09 20.29 0.64
C ASP A 241 -4.30 19.68 -0.09
N ARG A 242 -5.16 18.95 0.64
CA ARG A 242 -6.19 18.13 -0.01
C ARG A 242 -7.39 18.93 -0.54
N GLU A 243 -7.58 20.16 -0.07
CA GLU A 243 -8.67 21.06 -0.47
C GLU A 243 -10.04 20.36 -0.46
N ILE A 244 -10.33 19.59 0.60
CA ILE A 244 -11.61 18.89 0.79
C ILE A 244 -12.54 19.78 1.61
N SER A 245 -13.76 20.00 1.09
CA SER A 245 -14.83 20.65 1.85
C SER A 245 -15.54 19.63 2.73
N TYR A 246 -15.39 19.75 4.03
CA TYR A 246 -16.04 18.85 4.99
C TYR A 246 -17.41 19.34 5.45
N GLY A 247 -17.82 20.56 5.10
CA GLY A 247 -19.06 21.17 5.57
C GLY A 247 -19.16 21.38 7.07
N SER A 248 -18.02 21.29 7.79
CA SER A 248 -17.92 21.40 9.25
C SER A 248 -16.52 21.78 9.68
N ASP A 249 -16.41 22.54 10.76
CA ASP A 249 -15.14 22.88 11.41
C ASP A 249 -14.64 21.78 12.37
N ASN A 250 -15.46 20.76 12.63
CA ASN A 250 -15.08 19.64 13.48
C ASN A 250 -13.91 18.85 12.87
N GLY A 251 -12.71 18.99 13.43
CA GLY A 251 -11.51 18.29 12.98
C GLY A 251 -11.60 16.75 13.09
N ASP A 252 -12.50 16.22 13.95
CA ASP A 252 -12.65 14.76 14.10
C ASP A 252 -13.10 14.06 12.81
N ILE A 253 -13.88 14.74 11.98
CA ILE A 253 -14.34 14.20 10.69
C ILE A 253 -13.33 14.36 9.55
N LYS A 254 -12.22 15.06 9.78
CA LYS A 254 -11.19 15.36 8.77
C LYS A 254 -10.04 14.37 8.76
N LYS A 255 -9.97 13.47 9.77
CA LYS A 255 -8.84 12.56 9.96
C LYS A 255 -8.92 11.30 9.11
N ALA A 256 -7.75 10.89 8.60
CA ALA A 256 -7.51 9.59 8.02
C ALA A 256 -6.14 9.05 8.43
N TYR A 257 -5.92 7.76 8.18
CA TYR A 257 -4.73 7.01 8.59
C TYR A 257 -4.25 6.07 7.48
N ALA A 258 -4.79 6.24 6.28
CA ALA A 258 -4.48 5.38 5.14
C ALA A 258 -3.03 5.52 4.69
N THR A 259 -2.48 4.44 4.17
CA THR A 259 -1.23 4.45 3.42
C THR A 259 -1.54 4.54 1.95
N PRO A 260 -0.97 5.49 1.20
CA PRO A 260 -1.23 5.62 -0.23
C PRO A 260 -0.62 4.46 -1.03
N GLN A 261 -1.09 4.30 -2.27
CA GLN A 261 -0.62 3.27 -3.19
C GLN A 261 -0.23 3.89 -4.53
N ILE A 262 0.94 3.50 -5.07
CA ILE A 262 1.26 3.77 -6.47
C ILE A 262 0.59 2.70 -7.33
N ILE A 263 -0.23 3.14 -8.28
CA ILE A 263 -0.95 2.29 -9.23
C ILE A 263 -0.63 2.78 -10.63
N GLU A 264 -0.29 1.87 -11.53
CA GLU A 264 -0.02 2.20 -12.91
C GLU A 264 -1.23 1.89 -13.80
N LEU A 265 -1.63 2.85 -14.63
CA LEU A 265 -2.59 2.64 -15.73
C LEU A 265 -1.91 2.95 -17.05
N ALA A 266 -1.80 1.96 -17.93
CA ALA A 266 -1.15 2.08 -19.23
C ALA A 266 0.28 2.70 -19.15
N GLY A 267 1.05 2.33 -18.14
CA GLY A 267 2.41 2.83 -17.87
C GLY A 267 2.48 4.21 -17.22
N VAL A 268 1.33 4.81 -16.86
CA VAL A 268 1.27 6.10 -16.18
C VAL A 268 1.04 5.87 -14.68
N PRO A 269 2.01 6.22 -13.81
CA PRO A 269 1.88 6.05 -12.37
C PRO A 269 0.94 7.10 -11.77
N GLN A 270 0.09 6.66 -10.85
CA GLN A 270 -0.82 7.47 -10.05
C GLN A 270 -0.61 7.15 -8.57
N LEU A 271 -0.48 8.16 -7.75
CA LEU A 271 -0.49 8.05 -6.29
C LEU A 271 -1.94 8.12 -5.81
N VAL A 272 -2.57 6.98 -5.55
CA VAL A 272 -3.93 6.94 -5.03
C VAL A 272 -3.89 6.98 -3.51
N ASP A 273 -4.46 8.03 -2.93
CA ASP A 273 -4.36 8.35 -1.52
C ASP A 273 -5.76 8.57 -0.90
N PRO A 274 -6.31 7.57 -0.19
CA PRO A 274 -7.58 7.70 0.50
C PRO A 274 -7.47 8.63 1.71
N SER A 275 -8.44 9.54 1.84
CA SER A 275 -8.54 10.46 2.98
C SER A 275 -9.97 10.52 3.53
N ALA A 276 -10.18 11.28 4.59
CA ALA A 276 -11.51 11.62 5.04
C ALA A 276 -12.21 12.48 3.99
N GLY A 277 -13.48 12.20 3.71
CA GLY A 277 -14.31 12.94 2.76
C GLY A 277 -14.08 12.57 1.29
N ALA A 278 -12.83 12.35 0.86
CA ALA A 278 -12.51 12.02 -0.52
C ALA A 278 -11.32 11.05 -0.64
N SER A 279 -11.30 10.26 -1.71
CA SER A 279 -10.11 9.56 -2.19
C SER A 279 -9.57 10.28 -3.42
N ILE A 280 -8.27 10.56 -3.45
CA ILE A 280 -7.67 11.43 -4.44
C ILE A 280 -6.48 10.73 -5.09
N ALA A 281 -6.35 10.86 -6.40
CA ALA A 281 -5.16 10.44 -7.14
C ALA A 281 -4.32 11.64 -7.55
N TYR A 282 -3.02 11.51 -7.39
CA TYR A 282 -2.05 12.53 -7.72
C TYR A 282 -1.00 12.00 -8.69
N ASN A 283 -0.40 12.89 -9.47
CA ASN A 283 0.86 12.62 -10.13
C ASN A 283 1.96 12.48 -9.05
N PRO A 284 2.57 11.31 -8.87
CA PRO A 284 3.52 11.11 -7.78
C PRO A 284 4.78 11.98 -7.88
N LYS A 285 5.14 12.44 -9.10
CA LYS A 285 6.31 13.28 -9.34
C LYS A 285 6.10 14.76 -8.96
N THR A 286 4.87 15.27 -9.15
CA THR A 286 4.58 16.71 -9.00
C THR A 286 3.60 17.03 -7.89
N GLY A 287 2.87 16.04 -7.37
CA GLY A 287 1.76 16.23 -6.44
C GLY A 287 0.52 16.86 -7.08
N GLU A 288 0.48 17.01 -8.41
CA GLU A 288 -0.70 17.50 -9.13
C GLU A 288 -1.85 16.50 -9.00
N GLU A 289 -3.03 17.00 -8.67
CA GLU A 289 -4.23 16.16 -8.60
C GLU A 289 -4.67 15.72 -10.00
N LEU A 290 -4.90 14.43 -10.16
CA LEU A 290 -5.39 13.83 -11.42
C LEU A 290 -6.92 13.69 -11.37
N TRP A 291 -7.43 13.07 -10.32
CA TRP A 291 -8.85 12.87 -10.12
C TRP A 291 -9.18 12.70 -8.64
N ARG A 292 -10.45 12.89 -8.29
CA ARG A 292 -10.99 12.60 -6.96
C ARG A 292 -12.37 11.95 -7.00
N VAL A 293 -12.67 11.19 -5.95
CA VAL A 293 -14.01 10.69 -5.64
C VAL A 293 -14.42 11.26 -4.28
N GLN A 294 -15.51 12.03 -4.23
CA GLN A 294 -16.12 12.55 -3.01
C GLN A 294 -16.90 11.40 -2.35
N CYS A 295 -16.22 10.56 -1.58
CA CYS A 295 -16.79 9.33 -1.04
C CYS A 295 -17.38 9.49 0.38
N GLY A 296 -17.14 10.63 1.02
CA GLY A 296 -17.52 10.85 2.42
C GLY A 296 -16.67 9.97 3.37
N GLY A 297 -17.11 9.87 4.62
CA GLY A 297 -16.47 9.05 5.63
C GLY A 297 -15.26 9.71 6.30
N MET A 298 -14.71 9.00 7.30
CA MET A 298 -13.54 9.43 8.08
C MET A 298 -12.81 8.22 8.66
N ASN A 299 -11.64 8.45 9.26
CA ASN A 299 -10.80 7.41 9.87
C ASN A 299 -10.37 6.30 8.89
N VAL A 300 -10.26 6.63 7.61
CA VAL A 300 -9.82 5.70 6.57
C VAL A 300 -8.41 5.21 6.92
N SER A 301 -8.19 3.89 6.95
CA SER A 301 -6.92 3.29 7.36
C SER A 301 -6.40 2.23 6.38
N MET A 302 -7.18 1.91 5.37
CA MET A 302 -6.85 0.85 4.42
C MET A 302 -5.98 1.37 3.28
N ARG A 303 -4.99 0.56 2.89
CA ARG A 303 -4.20 0.77 1.68
C ARG A 303 -5.00 0.28 0.47
N PRO A 304 -5.10 1.06 -0.61
CA PRO A 304 -5.80 0.64 -1.83
C PRO A 304 -5.17 -0.59 -2.48
N VAL A 305 -5.99 -1.39 -3.15
CA VAL A 305 -5.55 -2.42 -4.09
C VAL A 305 -6.21 -2.16 -5.44
N ALA A 306 -5.60 -2.63 -6.53
CA ALA A 306 -6.11 -2.37 -7.87
C ALA A 306 -5.95 -3.58 -8.79
N SER A 307 -6.86 -3.69 -9.75
CA SER A 307 -6.81 -4.69 -10.82
C SER A 307 -7.69 -4.25 -11.99
N ASN A 308 -7.28 -4.61 -13.21
CA ASN A 308 -8.09 -4.44 -14.43
C ASN A 308 -8.64 -3.01 -14.63
N GLY A 309 -7.81 -1.99 -14.33
CA GLY A 309 -8.20 -0.59 -14.47
C GLY A 309 -9.15 -0.06 -13.38
N LEU A 310 -9.43 -0.86 -12.36
CA LEU A 310 -10.20 -0.48 -11.17
C LEU A 310 -9.29 -0.36 -9.95
N VAL A 311 -9.60 0.60 -9.09
CA VAL A 311 -9.06 0.70 -7.73
C VAL A 311 -10.16 0.45 -6.71
N TYR A 312 -9.85 -0.31 -5.66
CA TYR A 312 -10.76 -0.66 -4.57
C TYR A 312 -10.39 0.17 -3.35
N LEU A 313 -11.35 0.91 -2.84
CA LEU A 313 -11.20 1.94 -1.83
C LEU A 313 -12.23 1.76 -0.72
N THR A 314 -11.91 2.25 0.49
CA THR A 314 -12.85 2.25 1.62
C THR A 314 -12.89 3.58 2.32
N THR A 315 -13.95 3.81 3.10
CA THR A 315 -14.17 5.05 3.84
C THR A 315 -14.25 4.87 5.35
N ALA A 316 -14.04 3.64 5.86
CA ALA A 316 -14.13 3.25 7.26
C ALA A 316 -15.44 3.69 7.95
N ASP A 317 -15.48 4.86 8.62
CA ASP A 317 -16.66 5.36 9.31
C ASP A 317 -17.46 6.29 8.39
N GLY A 318 -18.69 5.89 8.05
CA GLY A 318 -19.56 6.67 7.15
C GLY A 318 -19.21 6.50 5.66
N GLY A 319 -19.68 7.40 4.81
CA GLY A 319 -19.41 7.42 3.38
C GLY A 319 -19.88 6.17 2.62
N PHE A 320 -19.19 5.87 1.52
CA PHE A 320 -19.53 4.75 0.62
C PHE A 320 -19.22 3.36 1.21
N LYS A 321 -18.49 3.29 2.31
CA LYS A 321 -17.94 2.08 2.91
C LYS A 321 -16.84 1.47 2.05
N MET A 322 -17.16 0.65 1.07
CA MET A 322 -16.23 0.18 0.04
C MET A 322 -16.79 0.47 -1.34
N PHE A 323 -15.92 0.80 -2.28
CA PHE A 323 -16.30 1.06 -3.65
C PHE A 323 -15.15 0.77 -4.61
N ALA A 324 -15.49 0.52 -5.87
CA ALA A 324 -14.52 0.48 -6.96
C ALA A 324 -14.69 1.72 -7.83
N ALA A 325 -13.56 2.30 -8.25
CA ALA A 325 -13.52 3.40 -9.19
C ALA A 325 -12.55 3.08 -10.34
N LYS A 326 -12.87 3.58 -11.55
CA LYS A 326 -11.96 3.51 -12.70
C LYS A 326 -10.79 4.47 -12.51
N LEU A 327 -9.62 4.07 -13.00
CA LEU A 327 -8.37 4.82 -12.88
C LEU A 327 -8.14 5.85 -13.99
N ASP A 328 -8.97 5.86 -15.04
CA ASP A 328 -8.83 6.72 -16.21
C ASP A 328 -9.52 8.09 -16.09
N GLY A 329 -9.85 8.49 -14.86
CA GLY A 329 -10.58 9.71 -14.55
C GLY A 329 -9.76 10.99 -14.65
N LYS A 330 -10.46 12.14 -14.69
CA LYS A 330 -9.89 13.49 -14.57
C LYS A 330 -10.83 14.40 -13.79
N GLY A 331 -10.28 15.12 -12.79
CA GLY A 331 -11.07 16.01 -11.91
C GLY A 331 -12.01 15.23 -11.01
N ASP A 332 -13.19 15.77 -10.67
CA ASP A 332 -14.19 15.08 -9.85
C ASP A 332 -14.92 14.02 -10.66
N VAL A 333 -14.65 12.77 -10.34
CA VAL A 333 -15.22 11.59 -11.04
C VAL A 333 -16.25 10.83 -10.22
N THR A 334 -16.74 11.41 -9.16
CA THR A 334 -17.67 10.78 -8.20
C THR A 334 -18.89 10.14 -8.87
N ASN A 335 -19.47 10.82 -9.86
CA ASN A 335 -20.70 10.36 -10.53
C ASN A 335 -20.44 9.58 -11.84
N SER A 336 -19.22 9.56 -12.33
CA SER A 336 -18.88 8.97 -13.65
C SER A 336 -18.02 7.71 -13.59
N HIS A 337 -17.15 7.57 -12.56
CA HIS A 337 -16.15 6.49 -12.52
C HIS A 337 -16.37 5.51 -11.35
N VAL A 338 -17.26 5.79 -10.40
CA VAL A 338 -17.62 4.80 -9.36
C VAL A 338 -18.46 3.70 -10.01
N VAL A 339 -17.91 2.49 -10.03
CA VAL A 339 -18.52 1.32 -10.71
C VAL A 339 -19.54 0.64 -9.80
N TRP A 340 -19.15 0.41 -8.54
CA TRP A 340 -20.03 -0.21 -7.54
C TRP A 340 -19.68 0.29 -6.13
N LYS A 341 -20.62 0.07 -5.20
CA LYS A 341 -20.49 0.35 -3.77
C LYS A 341 -20.98 -0.84 -2.97
N GLN A 342 -20.26 -1.20 -1.90
CA GLN A 342 -20.63 -2.27 -0.96
C GLN A 342 -20.54 -1.76 0.48
N SER A 343 -21.57 -2.04 1.29
CA SER A 343 -21.64 -1.59 2.68
C SER A 343 -21.65 -2.71 3.72
N LYS A 344 -21.90 -3.96 3.31
CA LYS A 344 -21.98 -5.12 4.23
C LYS A 344 -20.65 -5.85 4.32
N GLY A 345 -20.22 -6.17 5.54
CA GLY A 345 -19.00 -6.95 5.77
C GLY A 345 -17.70 -6.22 5.44
N ILE A 346 -17.74 -4.88 5.36
CA ILE A 346 -16.56 -4.06 5.04
C ILE A 346 -15.83 -3.69 6.33
N PRO A 347 -14.51 -3.98 6.41
CA PRO A 347 -13.71 -3.68 7.58
C PRO A 347 -13.48 -2.18 7.76
N LYS A 348 -13.19 -1.77 9.00
CA LYS A 348 -12.76 -0.40 9.30
C LYS A 348 -11.25 -0.22 9.23
N TYR A 349 -10.48 -1.26 9.55
CA TYR A 349 -9.04 -1.15 9.79
C TYR A 349 -8.19 -1.93 8.80
N SER A 350 -8.57 -3.19 8.49
CA SER A 350 -7.75 -4.06 7.66
C SER A 350 -7.92 -3.75 6.16
N SER A 351 -6.81 -3.72 5.43
CA SER A 351 -6.84 -3.57 3.97
C SER A 351 -7.26 -4.88 3.30
N PRO A 352 -7.97 -4.84 2.18
CA PRO A 352 -8.30 -6.06 1.42
C PRO A 352 -7.06 -6.67 0.78
N VAL A 353 -7.12 -7.96 0.44
CA VAL A 353 -6.17 -8.61 -0.45
C VAL A 353 -6.90 -9.16 -1.66
N LEU A 354 -6.32 -9.00 -2.84
CA LEU A 354 -6.91 -9.43 -4.11
C LEU A 354 -6.17 -10.65 -4.64
N VAL A 355 -6.89 -11.77 -4.82
CA VAL A 355 -6.34 -12.97 -5.46
C VAL A 355 -7.25 -13.34 -6.62
N GLY A 356 -6.70 -13.33 -7.83
CA GLY A 356 -7.48 -13.50 -9.06
C GLY A 356 -8.51 -12.37 -9.22
N ASP A 357 -9.78 -12.75 -9.22
CA ASP A 357 -10.93 -11.84 -9.35
C ASP A 357 -11.70 -11.64 -8.04
N LEU A 358 -11.12 -12.05 -6.89
CA LEU A 358 -11.77 -12.04 -5.59
C LEU A 358 -11.01 -11.16 -4.58
N LEU A 359 -11.74 -10.32 -3.87
CA LEU A 359 -11.26 -9.51 -2.75
C LEU A 359 -11.61 -10.18 -1.43
N TYR A 360 -10.61 -10.38 -0.57
CA TYR A 360 -10.76 -10.99 0.75
C TYR A 360 -10.50 -9.97 1.83
N MET A 361 -11.34 -9.96 2.86
CA MET A 361 -11.32 -8.98 3.94
C MET A 361 -11.64 -9.63 5.28
N SER A 362 -11.18 -8.99 6.36
CA SER A 362 -11.50 -9.36 7.74
C SER A 362 -11.94 -8.13 8.52
N ALA A 363 -13.07 -8.22 9.21
CA ALA A 363 -13.67 -7.10 9.91
C ALA A 363 -13.55 -7.21 11.43
N GLU A 364 -13.63 -6.06 12.13
CA GLU A 364 -13.53 -5.93 13.58
C GLU A 364 -14.61 -6.70 14.36
N ASN A 365 -15.66 -7.13 13.69
CA ASN A 365 -16.74 -7.93 14.27
C ASN A 365 -16.56 -9.45 14.10
N GLY A 366 -15.37 -9.90 13.67
CA GLY A 366 -15.02 -11.31 13.53
C GLY A 366 -15.57 -12.00 12.29
N VAL A 367 -15.91 -11.20 11.25
CA VAL A 367 -16.41 -11.73 9.98
C VAL A 367 -15.32 -11.64 8.92
N LEU A 368 -15.06 -12.75 8.24
CA LEU A 368 -14.31 -12.81 7.00
C LEU A 368 -15.27 -12.66 5.82
N THR A 369 -14.90 -11.89 4.83
CA THR A 369 -15.73 -11.62 3.64
C THR A 369 -14.91 -11.80 2.38
N CYS A 370 -15.50 -12.48 1.39
CA CYS A 370 -15.02 -12.54 0.01
C CYS A 370 -16.05 -11.91 -0.91
N ILE A 371 -15.60 -10.99 -1.77
CA ILE A 371 -16.46 -10.35 -2.78
C ILE A 371 -15.85 -10.49 -4.17
N GLN A 372 -16.70 -10.48 -5.17
CA GLN A 372 -16.29 -10.37 -6.57
C GLN A 372 -15.74 -8.96 -6.81
N ALA A 373 -14.55 -8.84 -7.36
CA ALA A 373 -13.89 -7.55 -7.57
C ALA A 373 -14.57 -6.69 -8.65
N ALA A 374 -15.19 -7.33 -9.65
CA ALA A 374 -15.79 -6.64 -10.80
C ALA A 374 -17.06 -5.84 -10.45
N ASP A 375 -17.89 -6.34 -9.54
CA ASP A 375 -19.23 -5.80 -9.24
C ASP A 375 -19.51 -5.60 -7.74
N GLY A 376 -18.62 -6.09 -6.86
CA GLY A 376 -18.77 -6.00 -5.40
C GLY A 376 -19.75 -7.00 -4.80
N GLU A 377 -20.24 -7.98 -5.58
CA GLU A 377 -21.13 -9.01 -5.06
C GLU A 377 -20.44 -9.88 -4.02
N VAL A 378 -21.18 -10.20 -2.94
CA VAL A 378 -20.66 -11.07 -1.87
C VAL A 378 -20.66 -12.50 -2.36
N VAL A 379 -19.46 -13.10 -2.42
CA VAL A 379 -19.26 -14.51 -2.77
C VAL A 379 -19.49 -15.40 -1.56
N TRP A 380 -18.91 -15.05 -0.41
CA TRP A 380 -19.17 -15.67 0.87
C TRP A 380 -18.84 -14.74 2.05
N GLN A 381 -19.49 -14.99 3.17
CA GLN A 381 -19.18 -14.40 4.48
C GLN A 381 -19.19 -15.47 5.55
N GLU A 382 -18.19 -15.47 6.41
CA GLU A 382 -18.07 -16.45 7.50
C GLU A 382 -17.68 -15.79 8.80
N ARG A 383 -18.35 -16.13 9.88
CA ARG A 383 -18.06 -15.65 11.23
C ARG A 383 -17.07 -16.60 11.92
N VAL A 384 -15.83 -16.15 12.10
CA VAL A 384 -14.78 -16.94 12.77
C VAL A 384 -14.51 -16.46 14.20
N GLY A 385 -15.04 -15.29 14.58
CA GLY A 385 -14.87 -14.68 15.91
C GLY A 385 -13.64 -13.80 16.03
N GLY A 386 -13.48 -13.17 17.20
CA GLY A 386 -12.43 -12.21 17.49
C GLY A 386 -12.61 -10.85 16.78
N SER A 387 -11.61 -9.99 16.89
CA SER A 387 -11.55 -8.68 16.23
C SER A 387 -10.33 -8.62 15.32
N PHE A 388 -10.48 -8.07 14.10
CA PHE A 388 -9.40 -7.98 13.14
C PHE A 388 -9.00 -6.53 12.90
N THR A 389 -7.72 -6.22 13.12
CA THR A 389 -7.07 -4.96 12.75
C THR A 389 -5.97 -5.20 11.71
N ALA A 390 -5.23 -6.29 11.86
CA ALA A 390 -4.21 -6.71 10.92
C ALA A 390 -4.80 -6.95 9.52
N SER A 391 -4.13 -6.44 8.49
CA SER A 391 -4.47 -6.74 7.11
C SER A 391 -4.02 -8.16 6.74
N PRO A 392 -4.83 -8.92 5.99
CA PRO A 392 -4.43 -10.25 5.52
C PRO A 392 -3.28 -10.17 4.53
N ILE A 393 -2.55 -11.29 4.42
CA ILE A 393 -1.67 -11.57 3.29
C ILE A 393 -2.19 -12.79 2.53
N ALA A 394 -1.77 -12.94 1.27
CA ALA A 394 -2.15 -14.08 0.46
C ALA A 394 -0.97 -14.65 -0.33
N THR A 395 -1.08 -15.94 -0.64
CA THR A 395 -0.40 -16.59 -1.74
C THR A 395 -1.37 -16.78 -2.91
N ALA A 396 -0.95 -17.43 -3.96
CA ALA A 396 -1.84 -17.71 -5.10
C ALA A 396 -3.05 -18.59 -4.74
N ASP A 397 -2.95 -19.39 -3.66
CA ASP A 397 -3.94 -20.42 -3.29
C ASP A 397 -4.48 -20.30 -1.86
N ARG A 398 -3.96 -19.38 -1.03
CA ARG A 398 -4.31 -19.26 0.40
C ARG A 398 -4.34 -17.82 0.86
N ILE A 399 -5.22 -17.54 1.84
CA ILE A 399 -5.32 -16.26 2.54
C ILE A 399 -5.04 -16.51 4.02
N TYR A 400 -4.23 -15.64 4.62
CA TYR A 400 -3.84 -15.69 6.03
C TYR A 400 -4.43 -14.48 6.76
N PHE A 401 -5.32 -14.73 7.71
CA PHE A 401 -5.96 -13.73 8.55
C PHE A 401 -5.47 -13.87 9.99
N PHE A 402 -5.29 -12.75 10.68
CA PHE A 402 -4.85 -12.74 12.09
C PHE A 402 -5.71 -11.78 12.91
N ASN A 403 -6.16 -12.23 14.08
CA ASN A 403 -7.00 -11.42 14.94
C ASN A 403 -6.26 -10.88 16.18
N GLU A 404 -6.94 -9.99 16.90
CA GLU A 404 -6.43 -9.35 18.13
C GLU A 404 -6.34 -10.32 19.32
N ASP A 405 -6.89 -11.52 19.22
CA ASP A 405 -6.80 -12.57 20.22
C ASP A 405 -5.59 -13.50 20.00
N GLY A 406 -4.82 -13.33 18.93
CA GLY A 406 -3.65 -14.16 18.59
C GLY A 406 -3.98 -15.39 17.76
N GLU A 407 -5.16 -15.43 17.16
CA GLU A 407 -5.53 -16.53 16.27
C GLU A 407 -5.15 -16.20 14.82
N GLY A 408 -4.63 -17.22 14.15
CA GLY A 408 -4.34 -17.18 12.71
C GLY A 408 -5.24 -18.16 11.96
N PHE A 409 -5.93 -17.68 10.94
CA PHE A 409 -6.81 -18.47 10.09
C PHE A 409 -6.19 -18.58 8.71
N VAL A 410 -5.97 -19.80 8.24
CA VAL A 410 -5.53 -20.06 6.87
C VAL A 410 -6.74 -20.57 6.08
N VAL A 411 -7.12 -19.83 5.05
CA VAL A 411 -8.30 -20.10 4.23
C VAL A 411 -7.86 -20.35 2.79
N ALA A 412 -8.43 -21.34 2.12
CA ALA A 412 -8.19 -21.54 0.70
C ALA A 412 -8.74 -20.35 -0.12
N ALA A 413 -7.95 -19.89 -1.11
CA ALA A 413 -8.47 -18.94 -2.07
C ALA A 413 -9.53 -19.63 -2.96
N GLY A 414 -10.69 -18.99 -3.14
CA GLY A 414 -11.75 -19.54 -3.97
C GLY A 414 -13.14 -18.99 -3.62
N ARG A 415 -14.12 -19.49 -4.39
CA ARG A 415 -15.52 -19.05 -4.31
C ARG A 415 -16.31 -19.72 -3.20
N GLU A 416 -15.73 -20.69 -2.50
CA GLU A 416 -16.30 -21.34 -1.33
C GLU A 416 -15.40 -21.10 -0.12
N PHE A 417 -15.98 -20.85 1.05
CA PHE A 417 -15.19 -20.75 2.27
C PHE A 417 -14.67 -22.13 2.65
N LYS A 418 -13.35 -22.27 2.72
CA LYS A 418 -12.69 -23.50 3.18
C LYS A 418 -11.56 -23.15 4.14
N LEU A 419 -11.82 -23.37 5.43
CA LEU A 419 -10.79 -23.23 6.47
C LEU A 419 -9.80 -24.40 6.35
N ILE A 420 -8.51 -24.07 6.13
CA ILE A 420 -7.41 -25.05 6.11
C ILE A 420 -6.93 -25.33 7.52
N SER A 421 -6.74 -24.26 8.31
CA SER A 421 -6.27 -24.37 9.68
C SER A 421 -6.66 -23.15 10.53
N ARG A 422 -6.73 -23.37 11.85
CA ARG A 422 -6.83 -22.35 12.88
C ARG A 422 -5.65 -22.50 13.82
N ASN A 423 -4.87 -21.48 13.99
CA ASN A 423 -3.61 -21.45 14.73
C ASN A 423 -3.74 -20.48 15.91
N LYS A 424 -2.86 -20.59 16.92
CA LYS A 424 -2.92 -19.75 18.11
C LYS A 424 -1.53 -19.37 18.57
N LEU A 425 -1.35 -18.07 18.91
CA LEU A 425 -0.24 -17.54 19.67
C LEU A 425 -0.77 -16.93 20.97
N ASP A 426 0.10 -16.78 21.97
CA ASP A 426 -0.28 -16.32 23.32
C ASP A 426 -0.85 -14.89 23.33
N LYS A 427 -0.38 -14.05 22.43
CA LYS A 427 -0.75 -12.62 22.37
C LYS A 427 -1.28 -12.24 20.98
N GLY A 428 -2.18 -11.27 20.97
CA GLY A 428 -2.84 -10.81 19.77
C GLY A 428 -1.98 -10.01 18.81
N LEU A 429 -2.44 -9.93 17.56
CA LEU A 429 -1.80 -9.16 16.50
C LEU A 429 -2.61 -7.92 16.16
N MET A 430 -1.96 -6.77 16.23
CA MET A 430 -2.44 -5.51 15.65
C MET A 430 -1.70 -5.21 14.34
N ALA A 431 -0.43 -5.61 14.27
CA ALA A 431 0.42 -5.48 13.09
C ALA A 431 0.04 -6.51 12.01
N SER A 432 0.12 -6.10 10.76
CA SER A 432 -0.08 -7.03 9.64
C SER A 432 1.12 -7.98 9.50
N PRO A 433 0.89 -9.24 9.09
CA PRO A 433 1.94 -10.23 8.92
C PRO A 433 2.87 -9.86 7.77
N VAL A 434 4.06 -10.46 7.80
CA VAL A 434 5.14 -10.24 6.83
C VAL A 434 5.68 -11.58 6.37
N VAL A 435 6.20 -11.64 5.15
CA VAL A 435 6.81 -12.84 4.59
C VAL A 435 8.30 -12.64 4.39
N ALA A 436 9.10 -13.64 4.80
CA ALA A 436 10.53 -13.70 4.55
C ALA A 436 10.86 -15.12 4.06
N GLY A 437 11.10 -15.27 2.77
CA GLY A 437 11.21 -16.58 2.13
C GLY A 437 9.95 -17.42 2.35
N ASP A 438 10.13 -18.61 2.92
CA ASP A 438 9.02 -19.51 3.29
C ASP A 438 8.59 -19.35 4.76
N SER A 439 8.98 -18.25 5.43
CA SER A 439 8.62 -17.95 6.81
C SER A 439 7.60 -16.82 6.92
N LEU A 440 6.71 -16.90 7.93
CA LEU A 440 5.92 -15.78 8.41
C LEU A 440 6.71 -15.06 9.52
N ILE A 441 6.77 -13.73 9.44
CA ILE A 441 7.25 -12.86 10.52
C ILE A 441 6.02 -12.18 11.12
N LEU A 442 5.69 -12.54 12.36
CA LEU A 442 4.49 -12.08 13.05
C LEU A 442 4.87 -11.22 14.25
N ARG A 443 4.28 -10.03 14.33
CA ARG A 443 4.41 -9.16 15.49
C ARG A 443 3.14 -9.21 16.32
N THR A 444 3.24 -9.75 17.51
CA THR A 444 2.19 -9.65 18.54
C THR A 444 2.37 -8.36 19.36
N THR A 445 1.52 -8.14 20.34
CA THR A 445 1.64 -6.99 21.24
C THR A 445 2.91 -7.00 22.09
N GLU A 446 3.59 -8.16 22.24
CA GLU A 446 4.75 -8.32 23.12
C GLU A 446 5.97 -8.94 22.43
N HIS A 447 5.78 -9.67 21.34
CA HIS A 447 6.86 -10.45 20.72
C HIS A 447 6.88 -10.34 19.20
N LEU A 448 8.05 -10.58 18.66
CA LEU A 448 8.25 -10.88 17.25
C LEU A 448 8.55 -12.37 17.08
N TYR A 449 7.91 -13.00 16.11
CA TYR A 449 8.07 -14.42 15.80
C TYR A 449 8.55 -14.62 14.37
N ARG A 450 9.36 -15.65 14.17
CA ARG A 450 9.56 -16.28 12.86
C ARG A 450 8.93 -17.68 12.92
N ILE A 451 8.02 -17.95 11.99
CA ILE A 451 7.26 -19.19 11.91
C ILE A 451 7.50 -19.87 10.58
N GLY A 452 7.83 -21.16 10.58
CA GLY A 452 8.15 -21.93 9.39
C GLY A 452 9.55 -21.68 8.83
N GLY A 453 9.82 -22.13 7.60
CA GLY A 453 11.09 -21.98 6.89
C GLY A 453 12.06 -23.13 7.03
#